data_36cf3dc924f27fcb5c4d8ac18c6a0fe0
#
_entry.id   36cf3dc924f27fcb5c4d8ac18c6a0fe0
#
_cell.length_a   1.000
_cell.length_b   1.000
_cell.length_c   1.000
_cell.angle_alpha   90.00
_cell.angle_beta   90.00
_cell.angle_gamma   90.00
#
_symmetry.space_group_name_H-M   'P 1'
#
loop_
_entity.id
_entity.type
_entity.pdbx_description
1 polymer ?
#
loop_
_entity_poly.entity_id
_entity_poly.type
_entity_poly.pdbx_seq_one_letter_code
_entity_poly.pdbx_strand_id
1 'polypeptide(L)'
;MYANKVKKIAAVHDLSGMGRVSLTVVIPILSSMGFQVCPLPTAVLSNHTQYPDFSFLDLTDEMPKIIAQWKKLNVQFDAIYTGYLGSPKQIQIVSDFINDFRHEDSLIV
;
A
#
# COMPACT_ATOMS: atom_id res chain seq x y z
N MET A 1 -16.40 -7.91 -20.00
CA MET A 1 -16.47 -7.82 -19.43
C MET A 1 -16.37 -8.16 -18.15
N TYR A 2 -15.96 -8.72 -17.62
CA TYR A 2 -15.93 -8.98 -16.37
C TYR A 2 -14.73 -8.68 -15.69
N ALA A 3 -13.74 -8.41 -16.27
CA ALA A 3 -12.49 -7.99 -15.66
C ALA A 3 -12.67 -6.78 -14.77
N ASN A 4 -13.56 -5.90 -15.14
CA ASN A 4 -13.78 -4.72 -14.33
C ASN A 4 -14.59 -4.98 -13.06
N LYS A 5 -14.95 -6.22 -12.82
CA LYS A 5 -15.60 -6.60 -11.58
C LYS A 5 -14.62 -6.93 -10.48
N VAL A 6 -13.34 -7.09 -10.81
CA VAL A 6 -12.33 -7.37 -9.79
C VAL A 6 -12.09 -6.10 -8.98
N LYS A 7 -12.32 -6.19 -7.69
CA LYS A 7 -12.12 -5.05 -6.79
C LYS A 7 -10.66 -4.83 -6.51
N LYS A 8 -10.27 -3.57 -6.39
CA LYS A 8 -8.88 -3.17 -6.17
C LYS A 8 -8.72 -2.61 -4.76
N ILE A 9 -7.65 -3.03 -4.11
CA ILE A 9 -7.30 -2.57 -2.78
C ILE A 9 -5.92 -1.96 -2.83
N ALA A 10 -5.79 -0.70 -2.43
CA ALA A 10 -4.48 -0.09 -2.25
C ALA A 10 -3.95 -0.51 -0.88
N ALA A 11 -2.77 -1.10 -0.84
CA ALA A 11 -2.16 -1.55 0.41
C ALA A 11 -0.94 -0.69 0.70
N VAL A 12 -1.05 0.19 1.71
CA VAL A 12 -0.01 1.15 2.07
C VAL A 12 0.75 0.57 3.26
N HIS A 13 1.80 -0.17 2.97
CA HIS A 13 2.58 -0.89 3.98
C HIS A 13 4.04 -0.98 3.54
N ASP A 14 4.90 -1.31 4.47
CA ASP A 14 6.29 -1.65 4.15
C ASP A 14 6.37 -3.06 3.54
N LEU A 15 7.48 -3.33 2.88
CA LEU A 15 7.80 -4.63 2.34
C LEU A 15 9.04 -5.17 3.05
N SER A 16 8.88 -6.27 3.79
CA SER A 16 9.97 -6.95 4.46
C SER A 16 10.30 -8.23 3.72
N GLY A 17 11.60 -8.44 3.45
CA GLY A 17 12.03 -9.60 2.68
C GLY A 17 11.85 -10.91 3.43
N MET A 18 12.18 -10.93 4.71
CA MET A 18 11.99 -12.09 5.56
C MET A 18 11.06 -11.75 6.72
N GLY A 19 10.08 -12.60 6.94
CA GLY A 19 9.06 -12.38 7.95
C GLY A 19 7.70 -12.34 7.28
N ARG A 20 6.68 -12.76 8.01
CA ARG A 20 5.30 -12.81 7.50
C ARG A 20 4.54 -11.62 8.03
N VAL A 21 4.90 -10.43 7.53
CA VAL A 21 4.34 -9.17 7.99
C VAL A 21 4.13 -8.23 6.82
N SER A 22 3.30 -7.21 7.02
CA SER A 22 3.08 -6.11 6.09
C SER A 22 2.73 -6.61 4.68
N LEU A 23 3.31 -6.09 3.63
CA LEU A 23 2.95 -6.48 2.26
C LEU A 23 3.17 -7.96 1.98
N THR A 24 4.15 -8.58 2.63
CA THR A 24 4.42 -10.01 2.45
C THR A 24 3.23 -10.88 2.86
N VAL A 25 2.43 -10.40 3.80
CA VAL A 25 1.21 -11.09 4.25
C VAL A 25 -0.03 -10.56 3.53
N VAL A 26 -0.12 -9.25 3.38
CA VAL A 26 -1.32 -8.59 2.82
C VAL A 26 -1.56 -9.03 1.39
N ILE A 27 -0.50 -9.08 0.56
CA ILE A 27 -0.65 -9.41 -0.85
C ILE A 27 -1.21 -10.83 -1.05
N PRO A 28 -0.60 -11.89 -0.49
CA PRO A 28 -1.11 -13.24 -0.73
C PRO A 28 -2.50 -13.46 -0.14
N ILE A 29 -2.77 -12.93 1.05
CA ILE A 29 -4.07 -13.13 1.69
C ILE A 29 -5.19 -12.49 0.89
N LEU A 30 -5.06 -11.21 0.56
CA LEU A 30 -6.10 -10.52 -0.18
C LEU A 30 -6.22 -11.02 -1.61
N SER A 31 -5.11 -11.39 -2.23
CA SER A 31 -5.13 -11.95 -3.58
C SER A 31 -5.88 -13.30 -3.61
N SER A 32 -5.69 -14.13 -2.58
CA SER A 32 -6.39 -15.41 -2.50
C SER A 32 -7.90 -15.23 -2.30
N MET A 33 -8.32 -14.08 -1.82
CA MET A 33 -9.73 -13.74 -1.67
C MET A 33 -10.33 -13.13 -2.94
N GLY A 34 -9.55 -13.00 -4.00
CA GLY A 34 -10.05 -12.51 -5.29
C GLY A 34 -9.88 -11.03 -5.54
N PHE A 35 -9.15 -10.31 -4.68
CA PHE A 35 -8.90 -8.89 -4.87
C PHE A 35 -7.61 -8.65 -5.64
N GLN A 36 -7.57 -7.56 -6.40
CA GLN A 36 -6.31 -7.07 -6.96
C GLN A 36 -5.68 -6.15 -5.91
N VAL A 37 -4.52 -6.53 -5.40
CA VAL A 37 -3.80 -5.73 -4.42
C VAL A 37 -2.82 -4.83 -5.17
N CYS A 38 -2.90 -3.53 -4.88
CA CYS A 38 -2.03 -2.53 -5.49
C CYS A 38 -1.15 -1.96 -4.38
N PRO A 39 0.10 -2.43 -4.24
CA PRO A 39 0.93 -1.99 -3.13
C PRO A 39 1.48 -0.59 -3.34
N LEU A 40 1.39 0.23 -2.30
CA LEU A 40 2.10 1.50 -2.20
C LEU A 40 3.11 1.34 -1.07
N PRO A 41 4.34 0.90 -1.39
CA PRO A 41 5.30 0.57 -0.35
C PRO A 41 5.85 1.82 0.31
N THR A 42 5.92 1.77 1.65
CA THR A 42 6.43 2.87 2.46
C THR A 42 7.92 2.73 2.75
N ALA A 43 8.43 1.52 2.71
CA ALA A 43 9.83 1.21 2.96
C ALA A 43 10.11 -0.22 2.50
N VAL A 44 11.37 -0.52 2.24
CA VAL A 44 11.81 -1.89 1.98
C VAL A 44 12.80 -2.26 3.06
N LEU A 45 12.56 -3.39 3.72
CA LEU A 45 13.43 -3.91 4.77
C LEU A 45 13.94 -5.29 4.36
N SER A 46 15.14 -5.62 4.82
CA SER A 46 15.67 -6.96 4.59
C SER A 46 14.85 -8.02 5.31
N ASN A 47 14.34 -7.68 6.49
CA ASN A 47 13.63 -8.63 7.35
C ASN A 47 12.80 -7.86 8.37
N HIS A 48 11.96 -8.59 9.07
CA HIS A 48 11.11 -8.08 10.13
C HIS A 48 11.94 -7.37 11.21
N THR A 49 11.41 -6.26 11.73
CA THR A 49 12.12 -5.43 12.72
C THR A 49 12.30 -6.11 14.07
N GLN A 50 11.64 -7.24 14.32
CA GLN A 50 11.86 -8.01 15.54
C GLN A 50 13.16 -8.82 15.53
N TYR A 51 13.80 -8.97 14.36
CA TYR A 51 15.14 -9.52 14.32
C TYR A 51 16.11 -8.48 14.90
N PRO A 52 17.29 -8.93 15.42
CA PRO A 52 18.21 -8.00 16.08
C PRO A 52 18.74 -6.90 15.18
N ASP A 53 18.79 -7.14 13.88
CA ASP A 53 19.30 -6.17 12.93
C ASP A 53 18.55 -6.30 11.60
N PHE A 54 18.54 -5.23 10.83
CA PHE A 54 17.87 -5.22 9.51
C PHE A 54 18.38 -4.04 8.69
N SER A 55 18.35 -4.18 7.38
CA SER A 55 18.55 -3.04 6.49
C SER A 55 17.21 -2.37 6.23
N PHE A 56 17.24 -1.08 5.94
CA PHE A 56 16.03 -0.29 5.81
C PHE A 56 16.20 0.75 4.72
N LEU A 57 15.29 0.78 3.77
CA LEU A 57 15.22 1.82 2.74
C LEU A 57 13.88 2.53 2.84
N ASP A 58 13.91 3.79 3.23
CA ASP A 58 12.72 4.64 3.30
C ASP A 58 12.27 5.02 1.88
N LEU A 59 11.00 4.88 1.58
CA LEU A 59 10.44 5.20 0.27
C LEU A 59 9.57 6.46 0.29
N THR A 60 9.71 7.29 1.31
CA THR A 60 8.88 8.50 1.44
C THR A 60 8.91 9.35 0.16
N ASP A 61 10.10 9.54 -0.42
CA ASP A 61 10.23 10.39 -1.61
C ASP A 61 9.79 9.70 -2.89
N GLU A 62 9.68 8.38 -2.88
CA GLU A 62 9.21 7.63 -4.05
C GLU A 62 7.68 7.54 -4.09
N MET A 63 7.02 7.58 -2.94
CA MET A 63 5.58 7.42 -2.85
C MET A 63 4.81 8.43 -3.72
N PRO A 64 5.13 9.73 -3.71
CA PRO A 64 4.42 10.67 -4.57
C PRO A 64 4.56 10.37 -6.06
N LYS A 65 5.69 9.78 -6.47
CA LYS A 65 5.90 9.44 -7.88
C LYS A 65 4.98 8.29 -8.31
N ILE A 66 4.82 7.30 -7.45
CA ILE A 66 3.91 6.18 -7.69
C ILE A 66 2.48 6.69 -7.75
N ILE A 67 2.10 7.54 -6.80
CA ILE A 67 0.76 8.11 -6.73
C ILE A 67 0.46 8.94 -7.97
N ALA A 68 1.40 9.75 -8.42
CA ALA A 68 1.23 10.58 -9.61
C ALA A 68 0.98 9.72 -10.85
N GLN A 69 1.68 8.59 -10.96
CA GLN A 69 1.48 7.67 -12.08
C GLN A 69 0.09 7.01 -12.00
N TRP A 70 -0.34 6.64 -10.80
CA TRP A 70 -1.68 6.07 -10.62
C TRP A 70 -2.78 7.07 -10.98
N LYS A 71 -2.56 8.36 -10.71
CA LYS A 71 -3.51 9.39 -11.15
C LYS A 71 -3.64 9.43 -12.66
N LYS A 72 -2.52 9.30 -13.38
CA LYS A 72 -2.54 9.26 -14.84
C LYS A 72 -3.31 8.05 -15.37
N LEU A 73 -3.29 6.94 -14.63
CA LEU A 73 -4.02 5.73 -15.01
C LEU A 73 -5.49 5.77 -14.62
N ASN A 74 -5.92 6.81 -13.93
CA ASN A 74 -7.30 6.95 -13.43
C ASN A 74 -7.75 5.76 -12.58
N VAL A 75 -6.85 5.25 -11.75
CA VAL A 75 -7.14 4.12 -10.88
C VAL A 75 -8.10 4.56 -9.78
N GLN A 76 -9.07 3.71 -9.48
CA GLN A 76 -9.95 3.89 -8.33
C GLN A 76 -9.82 2.65 -7.44
N PHE A 77 -9.97 2.86 -6.14
CA PHE A 77 -9.83 1.77 -5.17
C PHE A 77 -11.12 1.54 -4.41
N ASP A 78 -11.48 0.28 -4.26
CA ASP A 78 -12.63 -0.12 -3.46
C ASP A 78 -12.30 -0.10 -1.97
N ALA A 79 -11.02 -0.23 -1.64
CA ALA A 79 -10.54 -0.09 -0.28
C ALA A 79 -9.13 0.47 -0.30
N ILE A 80 -8.78 1.20 0.75
CA ILE A 80 -7.41 1.65 1.02
C ILE A 80 -7.07 1.16 2.42
N TYR A 81 -6.08 0.28 2.49
CA TYR A 81 -5.68 -0.38 3.72
C TYR A 81 -4.29 0.10 4.11
N THR A 82 -4.20 0.81 5.23
CA THR A 82 -2.93 1.39 5.67
C THR A 82 -2.37 0.64 6.87
N GLY A 83 -1.04 0.55 6.90
CA GLY A 83 -0.31 0.04 8.03
C GLY A 83 0.35 1.16 8.81
N TYR A 84 1.41 0.83 9.52
CA TYR A 84 2.18 1.81 10.28
C TYR A 84 2.87 2.79 9.33
N LEU A 85 2.77 4.07 9.64
CA LEU A 85 3.43 5.14 8.90
C LEU A 85 4.50 5.77 9.79
N GLY A 86 5.74 5.72 9.34
CA GLY A 86 6.89 6.02 10.16
C GLY A 86 7.21 7.50 10.37
N SER A 87 6.54 8.42 9.68
CA SER A 87 6.88 9.83 9.76
C SER A 87 5.67 10.72 9.48
N PRO A 88 5.67 11.97 9.99
CA PRO A 88 4.60 12.92 9.67
C PRO A 88 4.47 13.17 8.17
N LYS A 89 5.58 13.14 7.43
CA LYS A 89 5.55 13.35 5.99
C LYS A 89 4.79 12.23 5.29
N GLN A 90 5.00 10.98 5.69
CA GLN A 90 4.25 9.86 5.14
C GLN A 90 2.77 9.95 5.49
N ILE A 91 2.45 10.37 6.70
CA ILE A 91 1.06 10.55 7.12
C ILE A 91 0.37 11.56 6.19
N GLN A 92 1.03 12.67 5.88
CA GLN A 92 0.47 13.68 5.00
C GLN A 92 0.29 13.15 3.58
N ILE A 93 1.29 12.44 3.06
CA ILE A 93 1.23 11.86 1.73
C ILE A 93 0.04 10.89 1.63
N VAL A 94 -0.13 10.03 2.61
CA VAL A 94 -1.19 9.03 2.62
C VAL A 94 -2.56 9.70 2.82
N SER A 95 -2.64 10.72 3.65
CA SER A 95 -3.88 11.48 3.84
C SER A 95 -4.33 12.11 2.51
N ASP A 96 -3.40 12.73 1.79
CA ASP A 96 -3.70 13.32 0.48
C ASP A 96 -4.08 12.24 -0.53
N PHE A 97 -3.39 11.10 -0.50
CA PHE A 97 -3.70 9.97 -1.36
C PHE A 97 -5.12 9.47 -1.15
N ILE A 98 -5.51 9.30 0.12
CA ILE A 98 -6.87 8.85 0.45
C ILE A 98 -7.90 9.85 -0.09
N ASN A 99 -7.69 11.13 0.14
CA ASN A 99 -8.61 12.15 -0.31
C ASN A 99 -8.75 12.17 -1.84
N ASP A 100 -7.65 11.93 -2.55
CA ASP A 100 -7.64 11.99 -4.01
C ASP A 100 -8.22 10.75 -4.67
N PHE A 101 -8.11 9.59 -4.03
CA PHE A 101 -8.45 8.31 -4.67
C PHE A 101 -9.68 7.62 -4.13
N ARG A 102 -10.21 8.08 -3.00
CA ARG A 102 -11.42 7.47 -2.45
C ARG A 102 -12.64 7.94 -3.24
N HIS A 103 -13.60 7.06 -3.41
CA HIS A 103 -14.96 7.42 -3.81
C HIS A 103 -15.88 7.12 -2.62
N GLU A 104 -17.18 7.46 -2.75
CA GLU A 104 -18.06 7.39 -1.59
C GLU A 104 -18.23 5.99 -1.01
N ASP A 105 -18.04 4.96 -1.84
CA ASP A 105 -18.17 3.57 -1.40
C ASP A 105 -16.84 2.94 -0.98
N SER A 106 -15.75 3.68 -1.01
CA SER A 106 -14.44 3.13 -0.63
C SER A 106 -14.35 2.88 0.86
N LEU A 107 -13.84 1.70 1.22
CA LEU A 107 -13.55 1.36 2.60
C LEU A 107 -12.15 1.83 2.96
N ILE A 108 -12.01 2.58 4.05
CA ILE A 108 -10.72 3.06 4.53
C ILE A 108 -10.41 2.35 5.84
N VAL A 109 -9.28 1.67 5.89
CA VAL A 109 -8.87 0.91 7.08
C VAL A 109 -7.55 1.44 7.63
#